data_04d8a30c123c6bfec07c2fb40f3c5c06
#
_entry.id   04d8a30c123c6bfec07c2fb40f3c5c06
#
_cell.length_a   1.000
_cell.length_b   1.000
_cell.length_c   1.000
_cell.angle_alpha   90.00
_cell.angle_beta   90.00
_cell.angle_gamma   90.00
#
_symmetry.space_group_name_H-M   'P 1'
#
loop_
_entity.id
_entity.type
_entity.pdbx_description
1 polymer ?
#
loop_
_entity_poly.entity_id
_entity_poly.type
_entity_poly.pdbx_seq_one_letter_code
_entity_poly.pdbx_strand_id
1 'polypeptide(L)'
;MRWTNIQKCILVLVLAILMHLLWIVWKLYIIITPDIWQWVNLPLIKKQLQVNIISIICLIILICISIFNFKKDWVNYYFSYFIITTFILILILDGYFVGIYSPATIFTSVCVTGIGLVLFSKKIIYFNLIIATSIFSVLIYLTTQNTISYAPIFSSKLLSNTLYHNYFWVYSMIYFIIPVLFAGLLFFELLLYQWRYRESLFEKISQIDPLTELYNRRFFNEKINELKEQQTSYIIIILDLDHFKTINDSYGHHTGDAALIQIAKTLSRTVRKTDIVARYGGEEFILLLSHITIHQALEIAEKCRKTIADEPLKLNNEQSIHITASFGVGMSTTDSTLDQALRFADQALYHAKQSGRNQVQLFDGTTFQKFHPKTIY
;
A
#
# COMPACT_ATOMS: atom_id res chain seq x y z
N MET A 1 3.24 9.73 -5.37
CA MET A 1 4.41 10.64 -5.42
C MET A 1 5.54 10.04 -4.59
N ARG A 2 6.73 9.82 -5.14
CA ARG A 2 7.90 9.38 -4.36
C ARG A 2 8.61 10.64 -3.86
N TRP A 3 8.58 10.89 -2.58
CA TRP A 3 9.32 11.98 -1.98
C TRP A 3 10.83 11.77 -2.16
N THR A 4 11.52 12.81 -2.60
CA THR A 4 12.98 12.81 -2.63
C THR A 4 13.54 12.86 -1.20
N ASN A 5 14.80 12.45 -1.01
CA ASN A 5 15.42 12.54 0.32
C ASN A 5 15.43 13.97 0.87
N ILE A 6 15.60 14.98 0.01
CA ILE A 6 15.56 16.39 0.42
C ILE A 6 14.17 16.79 0.93
N GLN A 7 13.08 16.37 0.26
CA GLN A 7 11.72 16.67 0.75
C GLN A 7 11.47 16.06 2.13
N LYS A 8 11.95 14.84 2.36
CA LYS A 8 11.89 14.20 3.68
C LYS A 8 12.74 14.94 4.73
N CYS A 9 13.92 15.42 4.35
CA CYS A 9 14.76 16.24 5.22
C CYS A 9 14.08 17.56 5.58
N ILE A 10 13.45 18.24 4.63
CA ILE A 10 12.69 19.47 4.90
C ILE A 10 11.56 19.19 5.90
N LEU A 11 10.83 18.09 5.75
CA LEU A 11 9.80 17.71 6.71
C LEU A 11 10.37 17.52 8.13
N VAL A 12 11.50 16.81 8.26
CA VAL A 12 12.16 16.59 9.55
C VAL A 12 12.63 17.90 10.16
N LEU A 13 13.20 18.83 9.38
CA LEU A 13 13.63 20.15 9.85
C LEU A 13 12.44 21.01 10.29
N VAL A 14 11.31 20.98 9.59
CA VAL A 14 10.08 21.68 10.01
C VAL A 14 9.56 21.12 11.33
N LEU A 15 9.52 19.81 11.50
CA LEU A 15 9.13 19.17 12.75
C LEU A 15 10.09 19.56 13.89
N ALA A 16 11.40 19.63 13.62
CA ALA A 16 12.39 20.10 14.60
C ALA A 16 12.12 21.54 15.05
N ILE A 17 11.80 22.44 14.12
CA ILE A 17 11.46 23.82 14.43
C ILE A 17 10.21 23.87 15.34
N LEU A 18 9.16 23.12 15.00
CA LEU A 18 7.95 23.05 15.82
C LEU A 18 8.23 22.56 17.25
N MET A 19 9.09 21.54 17.39
CA MET A 19 9.51 21.04 18.70
C MET A 19 10.26 22.11 19.49
N HIS A 20 11.19 22.84 18.87
CA HIS A 20 11.93 23.93 19.55
C HIS A 20 11.01 25.08 19.93
N LEU A 21 10.00 25.42 19.15
CA LEU A 21 8.98 26.40 19.50
C LEU A 21 8.21 25.98 20.76
N LEU A 22 7.80 24.73 20.88
CA LEU A 22 7.16 24.20 22.09
C LEU A 22 8.10 24.28 23.32
N TRP A 23 9.38 23.97 23.13
CA TRP A 23 10.38 24.13 24.21
C TRP A 23 10.58 25.57 24.64
N ILE A 24 10.53 26.53 23.71
CA ILE A 24 10.58 27.95 24.00
C ILE A 24 9.35 28.34 24.83
N VAL A 25 8.14 27.91 24.47
CA VAL A 25 6.91 28.16 25.20
C VAL A 25 7.03 27.69 26.67
N TRP A 26 7.51 26.44 26.87
CA TRP A 26 7.72 25.91 28.22
C TRP A 26 8.72 26.70 29.02
N LYS A 27 9.85 27.12 28.41
CA LYS A 27 10.87 27.95 29.09
C LYS A 27 10.34 29.35 29.44
N LEU A 28 9.57 29.98 28.55
CA LEU A 28 8.92 31.25 28.79
C LEU A 28 7.94 31.15 29.96
N TYR A 29 7.12 30.07 29.97
CA TYR A 29 6.21 29.81 31.11
C TYR A 29 6.97 29.76 32.43
N ILE A 30 8.10 29.07 32.51
CA ILE A 30 8.93 29.01 33.73
C ILE A 30 9.44 30.40 34.11
N ILE A 31 9.93 31.18 33.14
CA ILE A 31 10.51 32.50 33.43
C ILE A 31 9.48 33.46 34.01
N ILE A 32 8.22 33.39 33.58
CA ILE A 32 7.15 34.27 34.08
C ILE A 32 6.43 33.75 35.32
N THR A 33 6.77 32.54 35.82
CA THR A 33 6.10 31.90 36.96
C THR A 33 7.09 31.71 38.13
N PRO A 34 7.25 32.70 39.04
CA PRO A 34 8.24 32.64 40.13
C PRO A 34 8.07 31.45 41.09
N ASP A 35 6.84 30.99 41.32
CA ASP A 35 6.53 29.90 42.26
C ASP A 35 7.24 28.56 41.92
N ILE A 36 7.58 28.35 40.65
CA ILE A 36 8.24 27.12 40.19
C ILE A 36 9.76 27.24 40.09
N TRP A 37 10.35 28.44 40.35
CA TRP A 37 11.80 28.63 40.22
C TRP A 37 12.62 27.77 41.19
N GLN A 38 12.05 27.39 42.34
CA GLN A 38 12.70 26.46 43.26
C GLN A 38 12.98 25.07 42.66
N TRP A 39 12.27 24.70 41.56
CA TRP A 39 12.38 23.39 40.92
C TRP A 39 13.32 23.38 39.71
N VAL A 40 13.84 24.52 39.30
CA VAL A 40 14.59 24.68 38.04
C VAL A 40 15.90 25.45 38.25
N ASN A 41 16.83 25.26 37.31
CA ASN A 41 18.04 26.07 37.20
C ASN A 41 17.77 27.27 36.26
N LEU A 42 17.20 28.36 36.83
CA LEU A 42 16.75 29.50 36.03
C LEU A 42 17.84 30.13 35.16
N PRO A 43 19.11 30.37 35.67
CA PRO A 43 20.20 30.86 34.82
C PRO A 43 20.42 29.98 33.57
N LEU A 44 20.41 28.68 33.75
CA LEU A 44 20.61 27.72 32.64
C LEU A 44 19.44 27.72 31.68
N ILE A 45 18.20 27.83 32.16
CA ILE A 45 17.01 27.95 31.33
C ILE A 45 17.07 29.17 30.41
N LYS A 46 17.48 30.34 30.97
CA LYS A 46 17.66 31.55 30.17
C LYS A 46 18.72 31.40 29.10
N LYS A 47 19.85 30.75 29.41
CA LYS A 47 20.91 30.45 28.45
C LYS A 47 20.43 29.49 27.35
N GLN A 48 19.71 28.46 27.75
CA GLN A 48 19.14 27.50 26.80
C GLN A 48 18.07 28.10 25.88
N LEU A 49 17.30 29.08 26.34
CA LEU A 49 16.36 29.82 25.51
C LEU A 49 17.07 30.46 24.31
N GLN A 50 18.25 31.10 24.59
CA GLN A 50 19.09 31.65 23.50
C GLN A 50 19.58 30.56 22.56
N VAL A 51 20.03 29.41 23.06
CA VAL A 51 20.48 28.28 22.25
C VAL A 51 19.34 27.75 21.34
N ASN A 52 18.12 27.63 21.88
CA ASN A 52 16.98 27.18 21.04
C ASN A 52 16.64 28.16 19.92
N ILE A 53 16.73 29.47 20.16
CA ILE A 53 16.51 30.50 19.13
C ILE A 53 17.57 30.36 18.03
N ILE A 54 18.85 30.21 18.42
CA ILE A 54 19.96 30.00 17.48
C ILE A 54 19.74 28.70 16.68
N SER A 55 19.33 27.62 17.36
CA SER A 55 19.01 26.34 16.68
C SER A 55 17.92 26.50 15.61
N ILE A 56 16.84 27.23 15.94
CA ILE A 56 15.77 27.50 14.94
C ILE A 56 16.32 28.26 13.73
N ILE A 57 17.15 29.28 13.95
CA ILE A 57 17.77 30.04 12.85
C ILE A 57 18.62 29.11 11.98
N CYS A 58 19.46 28.26 12.58
CA CYS A 58 20.27 27.28 11.86
C CYS A 58 19.39 26.28 11.06
N LEU A 59 18.30 25.79 11.66
CA LEU A 59 17.37 24.88 10.98
C LEU A 59 16.68 25.56 9.79
N ILE A 60 16.28 26.83 9.91
CA ILE A 60 15.72 27.62 8.79
C ILE A 60 16.75 27.77 7.67
N ILE A 61 18.01 28.08 8.00
CA ILE A 61 19.10 28.17 7.00
C ILE A 61 19.27 26.83 6.27
N LEU A 62 19.23 25.70 7.01
CA LEU A 62 19.32 24.38 6.39
C LEU A 62 18.14 24.09 5.46
N ILE A 63 16.93 24.53 5.80
CA ILE A 63 15.75 24.44 4.91
C ILE A 63 15.98 25.25 3.63
N CYS A 64 16.45 26.51 3.75
CA CYS A 64 16.74 27.35 2.60
C CYS A 64 17.80 26.71 1.68
N ILE A 65 18.90 26.21 2.25
CA ILE A 65 19.95 25.50 1.47
C ILE A 65 19.37 24.28 0.78
N SER A 66 18.50 23.53 1.45
CA SER A 66 17.83 22.34 0.89
C SER A 66 16.94 22.69 -0.30
N ILE A 67 16.17 23.77 -0.21
CA ILE A 67 15.29 24.24 -1.30
C ILE A 67 16.11 24.72 -2.52
N PHE A 68 17.17 25.51 -2.31
CA PHE A 68 18.00 26.00 -3.42
C PHE A 68 18.78 24.91 -4.15
N ASN A 69 19.10 23.81 -3.49
CA ASN A 69 19.90 22.73 -4.07
C ASN A 69 19.09 21.47 -4.42
N PHE A 70 17.78 21.56 -4.46
CA PHE A 70 16.85 20.43 -4.66
C PHE A 70 17.13 19.56 -5.89
N LYS A 71 17.68 20.14 -6.95
CA LYS A 71 17.91 19.45 -8.24
C LYS A 71 19.25 18.70 -8.34
N LYS A 72 20.16 18.83 -7.36
CA LYS A 72 21.50 18.23 -7.45
C LYS A 72 21.50 16.83 -6.79
N ASP A 73 21.83 15.78 -7.56
CA ASP A 73 21.81 14.39 -7.09
C ASP A 73 22.75 14.11 -5.91
N TRP A 74 23.97 14.66 -5.92
CA TRP A 74 24.92 14.49 -4.83
C TRP A 74 24.41 15.12 -3.53
N VAL A 75 23.68 16.23 -3.60
CA VAL A 75 23.04 16.88 -2.45
C VAL A 75 21.92 15.99 -1.93
N ASN A 76 21.16 15.38 -2.81
CA ASN A 76 20.06 14.48 -2.43
C ASN A 76 20.54 13.27 -1.63
N TYR A 77 21.78 12.82 -1.85
CA TYR A 77 22.35 11.68 -1.15
C TYR A 77 23.14 12.07 0.10
N TYR A 78 24.21 12.86 -0.05
CA TYR A 78 25.15 13.15 1.06
C TYR A 78 24.61 14.20 2.05
N PHE A 79 23.88 15.19 1.57
CA PHE A 79 23.34 16.24 2.42
C PHE A 79 22.26 15.71 3.36
N SER A 80 21.57 14.62 2.99
CA SER A 80 20.63 13.96 3.89
C SER A 80 21.29 13.38 5.13
N TYR A 81 22.50 12.81 5.03
CA TYR A 81 23.26 12.37 6.20
C TYR A 81 23.58 13.53 7.12
N PHE A 82 24.07 14.65 6.56
CA PHE A 82 24.41 15.84 7.35
C PHE A 82 23.21 16.40 8.08
N ILE A 83 22.07 16.59 7.41
CA ILE A 83 20.85 17.12 8.04
C ILE A 83 20.37 16.23 9.17
N ILE A 84 20.29 14.92 8.95
CA ILE A 84 19.77 13.98 9.95
C ILE A 84 20.73 13.88 11.12
N THR A 85 22.04 13.86 10.88
CA THR A 85 23.04 13.88 11.96
C THR A 85 22.90 15.14 12.79
N THR A 86 22.78 16.32 12.16
CA THR A 86 22.59 17.60 12.86
C THR A 86 21.32 17.58 13.72
N PHE A 87 20.21 17.10 13.15
CA PHE A 87 18.95 16.98 13.88
C PHE A 87 19.08 16.07 15.11
N ILE A 88 19.71 14.91 14.96
CA ILE A 88 19.92 13.96 16.07
C ILE A 88 20.83 14.53 17.14
N LEU A 89 21.90 15.24 16.79
CA LEU A 89 22.79 15.89 17.75
C LEU A 89 22.05 16.95 18.58
N ILE A 90 21.18 17.73 17.95
CA ILE A 90 20.33 18.70 18.64
C ILE A 90 19.40 17.98 19.63
N LEU A 91 18.74 16.91 19.21
CA LEU A 91 17.86 16.12 20.09
C LEU A 91 18.59 15.49 21.28
N ILE A 92 19.81 15.00 21.06
CA ILE A 92 20.64 14.44 22.14
C ILE A 92 21.00 15.53 23.15
N LEU A 93 21.36 16.71 22.65
CA LEU A 93 21.66 17.86 23.50
C LEU A 93 20.45 18.27 24.37
N ASP A 94 19.27 18.39 23.76
CA ASP A 94 18.04 18.69 24.47
C ASP A 94 17.69 17.58 25.48
N GLY A 95 17.86 16.31 25.08
CA GLY A 95 17.66 15.15 25.95
C GLY A 95 18.61 15.14 27.17
N TYR A 96 19.87 15.53 27.00
CA TYR A 96 20.80 15.69 28.12
C TYR A 96 20.30 16.72 29.11
N PHE A 97 19.82 17.88 28.65
CA PHE A 97 19.36 18.94 29.53
C PHE A 97 18.10 18.58 30.34
N VAL A 98 17.18 17.80 29.75
CA VAL A 98 15.94 17.31 30.41
C VAL A 98 16.22 16.10 31.31
N GLY A 99 17.28 15.39 31.02
CA GLY A 99 17.72 14.17 31.66
C GLY A 99 17.80 12.99 30.71
N ILE A 100 19.00 12.41 30.62
CA ILE A 100 19.31 11.32 29.66
C ILE A 100 18.44 10.07 29.91
N TYR A 101 18.03 9.84 31.17
CA TYR A 101 17.13 8.74 31.56
C TYR A 101 15.68 9.19 31.71
N SER A 102 15.34 10.43 31.37
CA SER A 102 13.96 10.89 31.52
C SER A 102 13.02 10.16 30.57
N PRO A 103 11.76 9.92 30.98
CA PRO A 103 10.76 9.31 30.08
C PRO A 103 10.62 10.05 28.75
N ALA A 104 10.72 11.40 28.78
CA ALA A 104 10.63 12.23 27.59
C ALA A 104 11.78 11.97 26.61
N THR A 105 13.02 11.87 27.08
CA THR A 105 14.21 11.62 26.26
C THR A 105 14.16 10.22 25.62
N ILE A 106 13.84 9.19 26.42
CA ILE A 106 13.75 7.81 25.94
C ILE A 106 12.63 7.69 24.88
N PHE A 107 11.43 8.20 25.21
CA PHE A 107 10.29 8.13 24.30
C PHE A 107 10.57 8.86 22.98
N THR A 108 11.12 10.08 23.03
CA THR A 108 11.48 10.85 21.84
C THR A 108 12.48 10.11 20.96
N SER A 109 13.52 9.51 21.57
CA SER A 109 14.56 8.76 20.86
C SER A 109 13.98 7.55 20.10
N VAL A 110 13.06 6.81 20.73
CA VAL A 110 12.38 5.67 20.11
C VAL A 110 11.47 6.13 18.96
N CYS A 111 10.64 7.15 19.18
CA CYS A 111 9.72 7.67 18.16
C CYS A 111 10.47 8.23 16.95
N VAL A 112 11.51 9.04 17.16
CA VAL A 112 12.30 9.63 16.07
C VAL A 112 13.04 8.56 15.28
N THR A 113 13.57 7.54 15.94
CA THR A 113 14.21 6.40 15.26
C THR A 113 13.20 5.63 14.40
N GLY A 114 12.01 5.35 14.94
CA GLY A 114 10.92 4.69 14.21
C GLY A 114 10.48 5.47 12.97
N ILE A 115 10.26 6.77 13.11
CA ILE A 115 9.93 7.67 11.99
C ILE A 115 11.07 7.67 10.96
N GLY A 116 12.32 7.75 11.42
CA GLY A 116 13.50 7.72 10.56
C GLY A 116 13.59 6.45 9.69
N LEU A 117 13.39 5.27 10.29
CA LEU A 117 13.43 3.97 9.59
C LEU A 117 12.42 3.87 8.45
N VAL A 118 11.33 4.59 8.57
CA VAL A 118 10.29 4.62 7.53
C VAL A 118 10.59 5.65 6.44
N LEU A 119 11.07 6.83 6.82
CA LEU A 119 11.33 7.92 5.88
C LEU A 119 12.57 7.69 5.04
N PHE A 120 13.64 7.18 5.62
CA PHE A 120 14.97 7.14 5.01
C PHE A 120 15.46 5.72 4.73
N SER A 121 16.52 5.61 3.94
CA SER A 121 17.16 4.33 3.70
C SER A 121 17.80 3.78 4.98
N LYS A 122 17.81 2.45 5.13
CA LYS A 122 18.43 1.77 6.29
C LYS A 122 19.86 2.23 6.54
N LYS A 123 20.63 2.51 5.48
CA LYS A 123 22.03 2.97 5.60
C LYS A 123 22.15 4.30 6.35
N ILE A 124 21.30 5.27 6.02
CA ILE A 124 21.28 6.59 6.68
C ILE A 124 20.92 6.43 8.16
N ILE A 125 19.92 5.64 8.45
CA ILE A 125 19.43 5.50 9.83
C ILE A 125 20.41 4.72 10.70
N TYR A 126 20.95 3.59 10.23
CA TYR A 126 21.94 2.83 11.00
C TYR A 126 23.24 3.63 11.26
N PHE A 127 23.71 4.40 10.29
CA PHE A 127 24.84 5.30 10.47
C PHE A 127 24.56 6.30 11.63
N ASN A 128 23.41 6.95 11.62
CA ASN A 128 23.03 7.91 12.65
C ASN A 128 22.72 7.22 13.99
N LEU A 129 22.17 6.01 13.99
CA LEU A 129 21.90 5.25 15.20
C LEU A 129 23.20 4.88 15.93
N ILE A 130 24.25 4.48 15.19
CA ILE A 130 25.58 4.21 15.77
C ILE A 130 26.14 5.47 16.45
N ILE A 131 26.06 6.64 15.79
CA ILE A 131 26.51 7.91 16.38
C ILE A 131 25.71 8.22 17.63
N ALA A 132 24.36 8.16 17.55
CA ALA A 132 23.48 8.46 18.66
C ALA A 132 23.74 7.55 19.87
N THR A 133 23.79 6.23 19.66
CA THR A 133 24.02 5.27 20.74
C THR A 133 25.41 5.44 21.38
N SER A 134 26.44 5.75 20.57
CA SER A 134 27.77 6.03 21.10
C SER A 134 27.77 7.27 22.01
N ILE A 135 27.14 8.37 21.58
CA ILE A 135 27.04 9.60 22.38
C ILE A 135 26.20 9.36 23.63
N PHE A 136 25.05 8.68 23.51
CA PHE A 136 24.23 8.32 24.67
C PHE A 136 25.01 7.49 25.70
N SER A 137 25.75 6.48 25.23
CA SER A 137 26.58 5.64 26.12
C SER A 137 27.63 6.46 26.89
N VAL A 138 28.29 7.40 26.22
CA VAL A 138 29.25 8.30 26.86
C VAL A 138 28.57 9.22 27.87
N LEU A 139 27.46 9.85 27.51
CA LEU A 139 26.70 10.70 28.40
C LEU A 139 26.17 9.96 29.65
N ILE A 140 25.69 8.74 29.45
CA ILE A 140 25.26 7.84 30.53
C ILE A 140 26.43 7.56 31.47
N TYR A 141 27.57 7.15 30.92
CA TYR A 141 28.78 6.86 31.72
C TYR A 141 29.21 8.09 32.52
N LEU A 142 29.34 9.27 31.89
CA LEU A 142 29.76 10.51 32.59
C LEU A 142 28.74 10.93 33.66
N THR A 143 27.46 10.72 33.43
CA THR A 143 26.41 11.01 34.41
C THR A 143 26.49 10.04 35.60
N THR A 144 26.72 8.77 35.39
CA THR A 144 26.85 7.76 36.47
C THR A 144 28.11 7.96 37.31
N GLN A 145 29.17 8.50 36.70
CA GLN A 145 30.40 8.88 37.41
C GLN A 145 30.30 10.25 38.12
N ASN A 146 29.12 10.91 38.07
CA ASN A 146 28.91 12.27 38.60
C ASN A 146 29.87 13.33 38.00
N THR A 147 30.45 13.08 36.84
CA THR A 147 31.31 14.01 36.11
C THR A 147 30.50 15.14 35.49
N ILE A 148 29.29 14.81 35.05
CA ILE A 148 28.30 15.78 34.55
C ILE A 148 26.98 15.66 35.32
N SER A 149 26.25 16.76 35.43
CA SER A 149 24.97 16.79 36.16
C SER A 149 23.88 16.06 35.39
N TYR A 150 23.09 15.23 36.07
CA TYR A 150 21.86 14.71 35.53
C TYR A 150 20.81 15.80 35.40
N ALA A 151 20.11 15.86 34.26
CA ALA A 151 19.01 16.79 34.03
C ALA A 151 19.29 18.24 34.46
N PRO A 152 20.32 18.92 33.89
CA PRO A 152 20.85 20.19 34.41
C PRO A 152 19.84 21.34 34.47
N ILE A 153 18.74 21.30 33.71
CA ILE A 153 17.68 22.34 33.76
C ILE A 153 16.85 22.30 35.04
N PHE A 154 16.85 21.17 35.72
CA PHE A 154 16.14 21.02 36.99
C PHE A 154 17.07 21.32 38.18
N SER A 155 16.52 21.79 39.30
CA SER A 155 17.28 22.08 40.48
C SER A 155 17.68 20.82 41.25
N SER A 156 18.75 20.91 42.03
CA SER A 156 19.16 19.81 42.92
C SER A 156 18.06 19.48 43.94
N LYS A 157 17.27 20.45 44.37
CA LYS A 157 16.13 20.28 45.28
C LYS A 157 15.05 19.36 44.66
N LEU A 158 14.79 19.49 43.35
CA LEU A 158 13.88 18.60 42.65
C LEU A 158 14.46 17.20 42.52
N LEU A 159 15.72 17.10 42.10
CA LEU A 159 16.39 15.85 41.80
C LEU A 159 16.69 14.99 43.03
N SER A 160 16.78 15.59 44.22
CA SER A 160 16.98 14.89 45.50
C SER A 160 15.70 14.28 46.09
N ASN A 161 14.53 14.66 45.57
CA ASN A 161 13.23 14.12 45.97
C ASN A 161 12.77 12.99 45.04
N THR A 162 11.71 12.30 45.46
CA THR A 162 11.03 11.31 44.58
C THR A 162 10.38 12.03 43.40
N LEU A 163 11.03 12.01 42.23
CA LEU A 163 10.65 12.76 41.03
C LEU A 163 9.18 12.58 40.64
N TYR A 164 8.70 11.33 40.69
CA TYR A 164 7.33 10.97 40.29
C TYR A 164 6.24 11.53 41.24
N HIS A 165 6.58 12.01 42.42
CA HIS A 165 5.65 12.69 43.34
C HIS A 165 5.64 14.21 43.16
N ASN A 166 6.53 14.76 42.34
CA ASN A 166 6.55 16.18 42.07
C ASN A 166 5.71 16.50 40.82
N TYR A 167 4.60 17.21 41.02
CA TYR A 167 3.67 17.57 39.93
C TYR A 167 4.34 18.36 38.80
N PHE A 168 5.24 19.31 39.14
CA PHE A 168 5.93 20.10 38.13
C PHE A 168 6.78 19.21 37.18
N TRP A 169 7.51 18.24 37.74
CA TRP A 169 8.29 17.29 36.92
C TRP A 169 7.39 16.42 36.07
N VAL A 170 6.33 15.85 36.64
CA VAL A 170 5.39 15.00 35.92
C VAL A 170 4.74 15.75 34.75
N TYR A 171 4.20 16.94 34.99
CA TYR A 171 3.60 17.75 33.93
C TYR A 171 4.62 18.20 32.89
N SER A 172 5.87 18.49 33.28
CA SER A 172 6.93 18.78 32.31
C SER A 172 7.22 17.59 31.40
N MET A 173 7.30 16.36 31.93
CA MET A 173 7.52 15.16 31.14
C MET A 173 6.34 14.91 30.20
N ILE A 174 5.11 15.04 30.66
CA ILE A 174 3.91 14.94 29.83
C ILE A 174 3.92 15.97 28.70
N TYR A 175 4.26 17.23 29.02
CA TYR A 175 4.37 18.30 28.04
C TYR A 175 5.37 17.97 26.91
N PHE A 176 6.51 17.38 27.23
CA PHE A 176 7.50 16.99 26.23
C PHE A 176 7.10 15.74 25.43
N ILE A 177 6.36 14.80 26.02
CA ILE A 177 5.96 13.54 25.38
C ILE A 177 4.78 13.74 24.42
N ILE A 178 3.75 14.49 24.81
CA ILE A 178 2.50 14.62 24.04
C ILE A 178 2.72 15.09 22.60
N PRO A 179 3.50 16.15 22.31
CA PRO A 179 3.72 16.59 20.93
C PRO A 179 4.42 15.56 20.07
N VAL A 180 5.37 14.82 20.64
CA VAL A 180 6.10 13.74 19.93
C VAL A 180 5.17 12.57 19.62
N LEU A 181 4.33 12.20 20.60
CA LEU A 181 3.30 11.17 20.41
C LEU A 181 2.32 11.56 19.30
N PHE A 182 1.82 12.78 19.35
CA PHE A 182 0.87 13.28 18.35
C PHE A 182 1.49 13.33 16.94
N ALA A 183 2.73 13.84 16.83
CA ALA A 183 3.47 13.83 15.56
C ALA A 183 3.70 12.39 15.05
N GLY A 184 4.03 11.45 15.94
CA GLY A 184 4.19 10.04 15.61
C GLY A 184 2.91 9.39 15.10
N LEU A 185 1.77 9.68 15.74
CA LEU A 185 0.45 9.18 15.32
C LEU A 185 0.04 9.74 13.95
N LEU A 186 0.19 11.05 13.74
CA LEU A 186 -0.09 11.67 12.43
C LEU A 186 0.78 11.07 11.32
N PHE A 187 2.05 10.83 11.64
CA PHE A 187 2.96 10.23 10.69
C PHE A 187 2.59 8.78 10.36
N PHE A 188 2.18 8.00 11.35
CA PHE A 188 1.69 6.64 11.18
C PHE A 188 0.42 6.60 10.30
N GLU A 189 -0.51 7.51 10.52
CA GLU A 189 -1.71 7.67 9.67
C GLU A 189 -1.36 7.96 8.21
N LEU A 190 -0.43 8.89 7.97
CA LEU A 190 0.05 9.20 6.62
C LEU A 190 0.66 7.98 5.92
N LEU A 191 1.39 7.15 6.67
CA LEU A 191 1.96 5.91 6.14
C LEU A 191 0.90 4.89 5.77
N LEU A 192 -0.08 4.67 6.65
CA LEU A 192 -1.20 3.77 6.38
C LEU A 192 -2.00 4.24 5.15
N TYR A 193 -2.21 5.54 5.02
CA TYR A 193 -2.86 6.11 3.84
C TYR A 193 -2.07 5.84 2.55
N GLN A 194 -0.75 6.08 2.56
CA GLN A 194 0.12 5.81 1.41
C GLN A 194 0.17 4.33 1.06
N TRP A 195 0.19 3.45 2.06
CA TRP A 195 0.18 2.01 1.84
C TRP A 195 -1.11 1.53 1.20
N ARG A 196 -2.27 1.92 1.74
CA ARG A 196 -3.60 1.63 1.16
C ARG A 196 -3.74 2.18 -0.27
N TYR A 197 -3.23 3.39 -0.51
CA TYR A 197 -3.24 3.97 -1.85
C TYR A 197 -2.39 3.17 -2.85
N ARG A 198 -1.22 2.68 -2.44
CA ARG A 198 -0.39 1.80 -3.29
C ARG A 198 -1.08 0.48 -3.56
N GLU A 199 -1.66 -0.15 -2.57
CA GLU A 199 -2.41 -1.40 -2.70
C GLU A 199 -3.53 -1.25 -3.71
N SER A 200 -4.35 -0.20 -3.59
CA SER A 200 -5.42 0.10 -4.55
C SER A 200 -4.90 0.38 -5.98
N LEU A 201 -3.69 0.95 -6.11
CA LEU A 201 -3.06 1.11 -7.42
C LEU A 201 -2.59 -0.23 -8.00
N PHE A 202 -2.01 -1.12 -7.18
CA PHE A 202 -1.64 -2.46 -7.62
C PHE A 202 -2.85 -3.27 -8.09
N GLU A 203 -3.95 -3.23 -7.35
CA GLU A 203 -5.23 -3.84 -7.76
C GLU A 203 -5.74 -3.25 -9.07
N LYS A 204 -5.63 -1.93 -9.24
CA LYS A 204 -6.04 -1.24 -10.48
C LYS A 204 -5.13 -1.55 -11.68
N ILE A 205 -3.87 -1.85 -11.48
CA ILE A 205 -2.90 -2.13 -12.56
C ILE A 205 -2.86 -3.62 -12.89
N SER A 206 -3.28 -4.50 -11.98
CA SER A 206 -3.32 -5.93 -12.23
C SER A 206 -4.25 -6.21 -13.42
N GLN A 207 -3.71 -6.91 -14.43
CA GLN A 207 -4.43 -7.35 -15.62
C GLN A 207 -4.86 -8.82 -15.51
N ILE A 208 -4.42 -9.49 -14.44
CA ILE A 208 -4.58 -10.93 -14.23
C ILE A 208 -5.53 -11.17 -13.05
N ASP A 209 -6.39 -12.17 -13.18
CA ASP A 209 -7.20 -12.68 -12.09
C ASP A 209 -6.33 -13.56 -11.16
N PRO A 210 -6.28 -13.28 -9.85
CA PRO A 210 -5.35 -13.96 -8.95
C PRO A 210 -5.66 -15.42 -8.68
N LEU A 211 -6.92 -15.88 -8.92
CA LEU A 211 -7.31 -17.26 -8.71
C LEU A 211 -7.01 -18.13 -9.94
N THR A 212 -7.36 -17.64 -11.12
CA THR A 212 -7.32 -18.44 -12.35
C THR A 212 -6.10 -18.18 -13.21
N GLU A 213 -5.31 -17.14 -12.91
CA GLU A 213 -4.16 -16.68 -13.71
C GLU A 213 -4.52 -16.26 -15.14
N LEU A 214 -5.82 -16.17 -15.47
CA LEU A 214 -6.30 -15.58 -16.71
C LEU A 214 -6.28 -14.08 -16.66
N TYR A 215 -6.48 -13.46 -17.82
CA TYR A 215 -6.79 -12.03 -17.83
C TYR A 215 -8.07 -11.75 -17.06
N ASN A 216 -8.16 -10.55 -16.45
CA ASN A 216 -9.37 -10.11 -15.78
C ASN A 216 -10.26 -9.27 -16.70
N ARG A 217 -11.48 -8.97 -16.24
CA ARG A 217 -12.45 -8.13 -16.95
C ARG A 217 -11.89 -6.79 -17.42
N ARG A 218 -10.97 -6.22 -16.66
CA ARG A 218 -10.36 -4.92 -17.00
C ARG A 218 -9.50 -5.04 -18.25
N PHE A 219 -8.57 -6.00 -18.28
CA PHE A 219 -7.71 -6.25 -19.45
C PHE A 219 -8.54 -6.56 -20.70
N PHE A 220 -9.60 -7.37 -20.54
CA PHE A 220 -10.54 -7.66 -21.62
C PHE A 220 -11.14 -6.38 -22.22
N ASN A 221 -11.62 -5.45 -21.38
CA ASN A 221 -12.18 -4.18 -21.84
C ASN A 221 -11.14 -3.28 -22.51
N GLU A 222 -9.91 -3.25 -22.00
CA GLU A 222 -8.79 -2.51 -22.62
C GLU A 222 -8.51 -3.05 -24.03
N LYS A 223 -8.46 -4.38 -24.20
CA LYS A 223 -8.20 -5.01 -25.50
C LYS A 223 -9.31 -4.82 -26.52
N ILE A 224 -10.55 -4.83 -26.10
CA ILE A 224 -11.66 -4.50 -27.00
C ILE A 224 -11.57 -3.06 -27.50
N ASN A 225 -11.23 -2.09 -26.63
CA ASN A 225 -11.07 -0.72 -27.04
C ASN A 225 -9.93 -0.57 -28.08
N GLU A 226 -8.82 -1.28 -27.91
CA GLU A 226 -7.73 -1.32 -28.90
C GLU A 226 -8.22 -1.87 -30.28
N LEU A 227 -8.99 -2.97 -30.27
CA LEU A 227 -9.54 -3.54 -31.52
C LEU A 227 -10.51 -2.60 -32.21
N LYS A 228 -11.32 -1.85 -31.46
CA LYS A 228 -12.20 -0.81 -31.98
C LYS A 228 -11.45 0.32 -32.67
N GLU A 229 -10.42 0.85 -32.00
CA GLU A 229 -9.56 1.91 -32.58
C GLU A 229 -8.91 1.44 -33.89
N GLN A 230 -8.58 0.14 -33.98
CA GLN A 230 -8.04 -0.49 -35.18
C GLN A 230 -9.10 -0.89 -36.21
N GLN A 231 -10.39 -0.64 -35.95
CA GLN A 231 -11.52 -1.07 -36.79
C GLN A 231 -11.52 -2.55 -37.12
N THR A 232 -11.00 -3.37 -36.20
CA THR A 232 -10.89 -4.83 -36.39
C THR A 232 -12.15 -5.52 -35.89
N SER A 233 -12.75 -6.39 -36.73
CA SER A 233 -13.89 -7.22 -36.34
C SER A 233 -13.44 -8.28 -35.32
N TYR A 234 -14.30 -8.57 -34.35
CA TYR A 234 -14.05 -9.57 -33.31
C TYR A 234 -15.33 -10.31 -32.93
N ILE A 235 -15.15 -11.46 -32.33
CA ILE A 235 -16.24 -12.29 -31.80
C ILE A 235 -16.02 -12.42 -30.29
N ILE A 236 -17.11 -12.25 -29.54
CA ILE A 236 -17.16 -12.45 -28.11
C ILE A 236 -17.87 -13.77 -27.82
N ILE A 237 -17.26 -14.60 -26.97
CA ILE A 237 -17.89 -15.76 -26.38
C ILE A 237 -17.95 -15.59 -24.89
N ILE A 238 -19.13 -15.59 -24.30
CA ILE A 238 -19.33 -15.63 -22.86
C ILE A 238 -19.70 -17.06 -22.48
N LEU A 239 -19.12 -17.56 -21.42
CA LEU A 239 -19.49 -18.83 -20.84
C LEU A 239 -19.66 -18.72 -19.33
N ASP A 240 -20.52 -19.61 -18.81
CA ASP A 240 -20.82 -19.68 -17.39
C ASP A 240 -20.96 -21.15 -16.99
N LEU A 241 -20.42 -21.49 -15.82
CA LEU A 241 -20.42 -22.86 -15.31
C LEU A 241 -21.81 -23.26 -14.84
N ASP A 242 -22.33 -24.34 -15.43
CA ASP A 242 -23.64 -24.84 -15.09
C ASP A 242 -23.68 -25.37 -13.65
N HIS A 243 -24.67 -24.91 -12.88
CA HIS A 243 -24.89 -25.35 -11.49
C HIS A 243 -23.70 -25.12 -10.55
N PHE A 244 -22.85 -24.11 -10.79
CA PHE A 244 -21.65 -23.83 -9.98
C PHE A 244 -21.99 -23.59 -8.48
N LYS A 245 -23.11 -22.92 -8.20
CA LYS A 245 -23.59 -22.76 -6.83
C LYS A 245 -23.80 -24.10 -6.14
N THR A 246 -24.37 -25.09 -6.82
CA THR A 246 -24.56 -26.44 -6.26
C THR A 246 -23.23 -27.12 -5.94
N ILE A 247 -22.19 -26.89 -6.75
CA ILE A 247 -20.84 -27.41 -6.46
C ILE A 247 -20.33 -26.78 -5.16
N ASN A 248 -20.42 -25.47 -5.02
CA ASN A 248 -20.01 -24.77 -3.78
C ASN A 248 -20.80 -25.25 -2.56
N ASP A 249 -22.11 -25.36 -2.69
CA ASP A 249 -23.00 -25.75 -1.58
C ASP A 249 -22.78 -27.22 -1.15
N SER A 250 -22.43 -28.10 -2.10
CA SER A 250 -22.25 -29.56 -1.84
C SER A 250 -20.82 -29.94 -1.45
N TYR A 251 -19.79 -29.26 -1.99
CA TYR A 251 -18.38 -29.66 -1.86
C TYR A 251 -17.49 -28.54 -1.26
N GLY A 252 -18.07 -27.39 -0.93
CA GLY A 252 -17.38 -26.26 -0.35
C GLY A 252 -16.67 -25.36 -1.37
N HIS A 253 -16.39 -24.12 -0.96
CA HIS A 253 -15.77 -23.09 -1.82
C HIS A 253 -14.39 -23.50 -2.37
N HIS A 254 -13.59 -24.25 -1.61
CA HIS A 254 -12.29 -24.74 -2.11
C HIS A 254 -12.42 -25.65 -3.33
N THR A 255 -13.48 -26.46 -3.39
CA THR A 255 -13.76 -27.28 -4.58
C THR A 255 -14.24 -26.42 -5.74
N GLY A 256 -15.05 -25.39 -5.48
CA GLY A 256 -15.42 -24.41 -6.47
C GLY A 256 -14.21 -23.65 -7.05
N ASP A 257 -13.28 -23.22 -6.21
CA ASP A 257 -12.04 -22.60 -6.65
C ASP A 257 -11.20 -23.53 -7.53
N ALA A 258 -11.08 -24.81 -7.15
CA ALA A 258 -10.40 -25.82 -7.96
C ALA A 258 -11.08 -26.03 -9.31
N ALA A 259 -12.41 -26.00 -9.36
CA ALA A 259 -13.19 -26.04 -10.60
C ALA A 259 -12.85 -24.87 -11.51
N LEU A 260 -12.88 -23.64 -10.99
CA LEU A 260 -12.54 -22.43 -11.73
C LEU A 260 -11.11 -22.48 -12.30
N ILE A 261 -10.14 -22.94 -11.51
CA ILE A 261 -8.74 -23.11 -11.93
C ILE A 261 -8.64 -24.17 -13.06
N GLN A 262 -9.33 -25.29 -12.94
CA GLN A 262 -9.32 -26.32 -13.97
C GLN A 262 -9.92 -25.80 -15.28
N ILE A 263 -11.07 -25.13 -15.20
CA ILE A 263 -11.74 -24.55 -16.39
C ILE A 263 -10.84 -23.51 -17.06
N ALA A 264 -10.21 -22.64 -16.29
CA ALA A 264 -9.26 -21.65 -16.80
C ALA A 264 -8.12 -22.29 -17.60
N LYS A 265 -7.51 -23.35 -17.05
CA LYS A 265 -6.47 -24.13 -17.74
C LYS A 265 -6.99 -24.81 -19.02
N THR A 266 -8.20 -25.36 -18.96
CA THR A 266 -8.84 -25.99 -20.11
C THR A 266 -9.11 -24.99 -21.21
N LEU A 267 -9.65 -23.82 -20.89
CA LEU A 267 -9.86 -22.76 -21.87
C LEU A 267 -8.54 -22.29 -22.50
N SER A 268 -7.53 -21.98 -21.68
CA SER A 268 -6.22 -21.48 -22.17
C SER A 268 -5.51 -22.42 -23.13
N ARG A 269 -5.65 -23.76 -22.96
CA ARG A 269 -5.01 -24.73 -23.84
C ARG A 269 -5.84 -25.03 -25.06
N THR A 270 -7.15 -24.72 -25.08
CA THR A 270 -8.06 -25.02 -26.19
C THR A 270 -8.08 -23.92 -27.23
N VAL A 271 -7.89 -22.66 -26.83
CA VAL A 271 -7.85 -21.50 -27.73
C VAL A 271 -6.43 -21.24 -28.27
N ARG A 272 -6.32 -20.34 -29.25
CA ARG A 272 -5.03 -19.92 -29.82
C ARG A 272 -4.29 -18.97 -28.90
N LYS A 273 -2.97 -18.86 -29.05
CA LYS A 273 -2.17 -17.89 -28.29
C LYS A 273 -2.53 -16.42 -28.56
N THR A 274 -3.17 -16.17 -29.72
CA THR A 274 -3.63 -14.83 -30.10
C THR A 274 -5.00 -14.49 -29.53
N ASP A 275 -5.73 -15.47 -29.04
CA ASP A 275 -7.06 -15.31 -28.49
C ASP A 275 -6.92 -14.89 -27.01
N ILE A 276 -7.83 -14.07 -26.54
CA ILE A 276 -7.84 -13.60 -25.15
C ILE A 276 -8.89 -14.39 -24.39
N VAL A 277 -8.47 -14.96 -23.27
CA VAL A 277 -9.34 -15.60 -22.28
C VAL A 277 -9.27 -14.82 -21.01
N ALA A 278 -10.41 -14.41 -20.49
CA ALA A 278 -10.51 -13.65 -19.25
C ALA A 278 -11.59 -14.22 -18.31
N ARG A 279 -11.36 -14.07 -17.01
CA ARG A 279 -12.42 -14.25 -16.02
C ARG A 279 -13.19 -12.95 -15.91
N TYR A 280 -14.48 -13.00 -16.25
CA TYR A 280 -15.33 -11.81 -16.36
C TYR A 280 -16.08 -11.50 -15.05
N GLY A 281 -16.46 -12.52 -14.30
CA GLY A 281 -17.16 -12.46 -13.01
C GLY A 281 -16.97 -13.74 -12.22
N GLY A 282 -17.68 -13.96 -11.17
CA GLY A 282 -17.54 -15.09 -10.25
C GLY A 282 -17.28 -16.45 -10.95
N GLU A 283 -18.25 -16.96 -11.67
CA GLU A 283 -18.20 -18.23 -12.45
C GLU A 283 -18.24 -18.01 -13.96
N GLU A 284 -18.12 -16.74 -14.39
CA GLU A 284 -18.21 -16.33 -15.79
C GLU A 284 -16.83 -16.13 -16.40
N PHE A 285 -16.62 -16.68 -17.59
CA PHE A 285 -15.43 -16.48 -18.40
C PHE A 285 -15.82 -15.88 -19.76
N ILE A 286 -14.90 -15.19 -20.37
CA ILE A 286 -15.11 -14.52 -21.64
C ILE A 286 -13.90 -14.75 -22.56
N LEU A 287 -14.17 -15.00 -23.83
CA LEU A 287 -13.16 -15.12 -24.87
C LEU A 287 -13.34 -14.01 -25.89
N LEU A 288 -12.25 -13.42 -26.32
CA LEU A 288 -12.19 -12.45 -27.39
C LEU A 288 -11.36 -13.01 -28.55
N LEU A 289 -12.02 -13.23 -29.66
CA LEU A 289 -11.43 -13.82 -30.85
C LEU A 289 -11.40 -12.77 -31.95
N SER A 290 -10.23 -12.46 -32.49
CA SER A 290 -10.07 -11.54 -33.62
C SER A 290 -9.58 -12.28 -34.87
N HIS A 291 -9.81 -11.68 -36.05
CA HIS A 291 -9.41 -12.28 -37.34
C HIS A 291 -9.90 -13.71 -37.55
N ILE A 292 -11.16 -13.93 -37.29
CA ILE A 292 -11.77 -15.26 -37.32
C ILE A 292 -13.21 -15.18 -37.88
N THR A 293 -13.65 -16.22 -38.56
CA THR A 293 -15.05 -16.32 -39.00
C THR A 293 -15.95 -16.80 -37.87
N ILE A 294 -17.25 -16.50 -37.99
CA ILE A 294 -18.23 -16.93 -36.98
C ILE A 294 -18.28 -18.47 -36.85
N HIS A 295 -18.12 -19.19 -37.96
CA HIS A 295 -18.11 -20.64 -37.95
C HIS A 295 -16.92 -21.20 -37.15
N GLN A 296 -15.72 -20.65 -37.35
CA GLN A 296 -14.53 -21.03 -36.59
C GLN A 296 -14.66 -20.70 -35.11
N ALA A 297 -15.30 -19.57 -34.76
CA ALA A 297 -15.55 -19.20 -33.36
C ALA A 297 -16.52 -20.18 -32.67
N LEU A 298 -17.56 -20.62 -33.40
CA LEU A 298 -18.50 -21.64 -32.93
C LEU A 298 -17.83 -23.01 -32.73
N GLU A 299 -16.90 -23.38 -33.61
CA GLU A 299 -16.08 -24.59 -33.43
C GLU A 299 -15.18 -24.53 -32.21
N ILE A 300 -14.56 -23.38 -31.96
CA ILE A 300 -13.74 -23.15 -30.75
C ILE A 300 -14.62 -23.25 -29.51
N ALA A 301 -15.78 -22.57 -29.47
CA ALA A 301 -16.71 -22.63 -28.36
C ALA A 301 -17.17 -24.08 -28.07
N GLU A 302 -17.52 -24.83 -29.09
CA GLU A 302 -17.96 -26.21 -28.93
C GLU A 302 -16.82 -27.15 -28.52
N LYS A 303 -15.60 -26.91 -28.98
CA LYS A 303 -14.41 -27.63 -28.53
C LYS A 303 -14.15 -27.35 -27.04
N CYS A 304 -14.23 -26.08 -26.59
CA CYS A 304 -14.13 -25.72 -25.19
C CYS A 304 -15.20 -26.42 -24.34
N ARG A 305 -16.46 -26.35 -24.79
CA ARG A 305 -17.60 -26.99 -24.10
C ARG A 305 -17.39 -28.49 -23.93
N LYS A 306 -17.02 -29.21 -24.99
CA LYS A 306 -16.75 -30.65 -24.93
C LYS A 306 -15.59 -30.97 -24.00
N THR A 307 -14.47 -30.28 -24.16
CA THR A 307 -13.29 -30.54 -23.32
C THR A 307 -13.61 -30.32 -21.83
N ILE A 308 -14.40 -29.27 -21.49
CA ILE A 308 -14.85 -29.04 -20.11
C ILE A 308 -15.72 -30.18 -19.61
N ALA A 309 -16.70 -30.62 -20.39
CA ALA A 309 -17.63 -31.70 -20.02
C ALA A 309 -16.94 -33.06 -19.88
N ASP A 310 -15.92 -33.32 -20.71
CA ASP A 310 -15.19 -34.59 -20.73
C ASP A 310 -14.11 -34.71 -19.65
N GLU A 311 -13.63 -33.59 -19.08
CA GLU A 311 -12.60 -33.56 -18.04
C GLU A 311 -13.19 -33.52 -16.64
N PRO A 312 -13.21 -34.65 -15.89
CA PRO A 312 -13.73 -34.65 -14.56
C PRO A 312 -12.80 -33.89 -13.59
N LEU A 313 -13.37 -33.11 -12.67
CA LEU A 313 -12.66 -32.55 -11.54
C LEU A 313 -12.47 -33.66 -10.48
N LYS A 314 -11.21 -33.96 -10.16
CA LYS A 314 -10.84 -34.93 -9.12
C LYS A 314 -11.00 -34.30 -7.73
N LEU A 315 -11.69 -35.00 -6.85
CA LEU A 315 -11.82 -34.67 -5.43
C LEU A 315 -10.82 -35.46 -4.58
N ASN A 316 -10.58 -35.02 -3.35
CA ASN A 316 -9.58 -35.65 -2.45
C ASN A 316 -9.88 -37.12 -2.05
N ASN A 317 -11.09 -37.64 -2.34
CA ASN A 317 -11.55 -38.96 -1.90
C ASN A 317 -11.69 -39.95 -3.07
N GLU A 318 -10.86 -39.85 -4.10
CA GLU A 318 -10.96 -40.63 -5.36
C GLU A 318 -12.26 -40.45 -6.15
N GLN A 319 -13.16 -39.60 -5.65
CA GLN A 319 -14.37 -39.20 -6.38
C GLN A 319 -14.03 -38.14 -7.43
N SER A 320 -14.82 -38.12 -8.48
CA SER A 320 -14.74 -37.09 -9.51
C SER A 320 -16.13 -36.55 -9.82
N ILE A 321 -16.20 -35.28 -10.15
CA ILE A 321 -17.41 -34.61 -10.59
C ILE A 321 -17.23 -34.08 -12.00
N HIS A 322 -18.29 -34.20 -12.83
CA HIS A 322 -18.32 -33.59 -14.15
C HIS A 322 -18.94 -32.22 -14.07
N ILE A 323 -18.25 -31.26 -14.68
CA ILE A 323 -18.68 -29.86 -14.74
C ILE A 323 -19.06 -29.59 -16.20
N THR A 324 -20.17 -28.90 -16.40
CA THR A 324 -20.55 -28.42 -17.73
C THR A 324 -20.60 -26.89 -17.73
N ALA A 325 -20.57 -26.32 -18.92
CA ALA A 325 -20.69 -24.88 -19.10
C ALA A 325 -21.60 -24.59 -20.31
N SER A 326 -22.36 -23.52 -20.19
CA SER A 326 -23.17 -22.98 -21.29
C SER A 326 -22.44 -21.83 -21.95
N PHE A 327 -22.55 -21.71 -23.27
CA PHE A 327 -21.80 -20.75 -24.07
C PHE A 327 -22.75 -19.89 -24.91
N GLY A 328 -22.52 -18.57 -24.89
CA GLY A 328 -23.18 -17.60 -25.75
C GLY A 328 -22.19 -16.90 -26.65
N VAL A 329 -22.49 -16.84 -27.95
CA VAL A 329 -21.62 -16.23 -28.96
C VAL A 329 -22.29 -15.00 -29.54
N GLY A 330 -21.55 -13.88 -29.56
CA GLY A 330 -21.96 -12.62 -30.16
C GLY A 330 -20.87 -12.07 -31.09
N MET A 331 -21.29 -11.59 -32.25
CA MET A 331 -20.37 -11.04 -33.25
C MET A 331 -20.44 -9.52 -33.25
N SER A 332 -19.27 -8.83 -33.33
CA SER A 332 -19.18 -7.42 -33.65
C SER A 332 -19.10 -7.25 -35.17
N THR A 333 -19.88 -6.32 -35.72
CA THR A 333 -19.68 -5.78 -37.06
C THR A 333 -18.94 -4.43 -36.96
N THR A 334 -18.37 -3.93 -38.05
CA THR A 334 -17.69 -2.64 -38.13
C THR A 334 -18.53 -1.47 -37.61
N ASP A 335 -19.87 -1.59 -37.73
CA ASP A 335 -20.84 -0.58 -37.30
C ASP A 335 -21.43 -0.85 -35.88
N SER A 336 -21.09 -1.99 -35.27
CA SER A 336 -21.65 -2.36 -33.96
C SER A 336 -20.86 -1.80 -32.81
N THR A 337 -21.56 -1.36 -31.76
CA THR A 337 -20.93 -0.96 -30.48
C THR A 337 -20.48 -2.19 -29.70
N LEU A 338 -19.46 -2.04 -28.84
CA LEU A 338 -19.04 -3.07 -27.86
C LEU A 338 -20.23 -3.66 -27.11
N ASP A 339 -21.10 -2.77 -26.63
CA ASP A 339 -22.28 -3.14 -25.86
C ASP A 339 -23.24 -4.04 -26.65
N GLN A 340 -23.20 -3.98 -27.98
CA GLN A 340 -24.05 -4.80 -28.82
C GLN A 340 -23.53 -6.23 -28.94
N ALA A 341 -22.25 -6.43 -29.25
CA ALA A 341 -21.66 -7.78 -29.34
C ALA A 341 -21.69 -8.49 -27.96
N LEU A 342 -21.41 -7.74 -26.89
CA LEU A 342 -21.48 -8.28 -25.53
C LEU A 342 -22.93 -8.66 -25.16
N ARG A 343 -23.90 -7.79 -25.47
CA ARG A 343 -25.33 -8.10 -25.25
C ARG A 343 -25.81 -9.30 -26.06
N PHE A 344 -25.32 -9.44 -27.27
CA PHE A 344 -25.68 -10.61 -28.10
C PHE A 344 -25.13 -11.91 -27.51
N ALA A 345 -23.87 -11.89 -27.05
CA ALA A 345 -23.27 -13.03 -26.36
C ALA A 345 -24.01 -13.36 -25.05
N ASP A 346 -24.40 -12.37 -24.28
CA ASP A 346 -25.15 -12.56 -23.02
C ASP A 346 -26.55 -13.13 -23.28
N GLN A 347 -27.28 -12.61 -24.28
CA GLN A 347 -28.59 -13.14 -24.67
C GLN A 347 -28.49 -14.58 -25.16
N ALA A 348 -27.46 -14.89 -25.95
CA ALA A 348 -27.20 -16.26 -26.40
C ALA A 348 -26.90 -17.20 -25.21
N LEU A 349 -26.07 -16.76 -24.25
CA LEU A 349 -25.79 -17.52 -23.04
C LEU A 349 -27.04 -17.79 -22.21
N TYR A 350 -27.84 -16.75 -22.02
CA TYR A 350 -29.12 -16.91 -21.32
C TYR A 350 -30.03 -17.92 -21.97
N HIS A 351 -30.14 -17.87 -23.31
CA HIS A 351 -30.92 -18.85 -24.09
C HIS A 351 -30.33 -20.26 -23.96
N ALA A 352 -28.98 -20.41 -23.97
CA ALA A 352 -28.33 -21.70 -23.76
C ALA A 352 -28.69 -22.28 -22.37
N LYS A 353 -28.69 -21.49 -21.33
CA LYS A 353 -29.09 -21.91 -19.96
C LYS A 353 -30.55 -22.34 -19.89
N GLN A 354 -31.47 -21.64 -20.58
CA GLN A 354 -32.89 -22.00 -20.61
C GLN A 354 -33.19 -23.23 -21.45
N SER A 355 -32.43 -23.45 -22.52
CA SER A 355 -32.64 -24.56 -23.49
C SER A 355 -31.96 -25.87 -23.07
N GLY A 356 -31.65 -26.05 -21.77
CA GLY A 356 -31.14 -27.32 -21.23
C GLY A 356 -29.65 -27.32 -20.88
N ARG A 357 -28.99 -26.16 -20.90
CA ARG A 357 -27.55 -25.98 -20.53
C ARG A 357 -26.59 -26.78 -21.41
N ASN A 358 -25.31 -26.80 -21.05
CA ASN A 358 -24.24 -27.55 -21.71
C ASN A 358 -24.32 -27.49 -23.25
N GLN A 359 -24.43 -26.29 -23.80
CA GLN A 359 -24.55 -26.06 -25.24
C GLN A 359 -23.99 -24.70 -25.66
N VAL A 360 -23.74 -24.56 -26.96
CA VAL A 360 -23.32 -23.32 -27.61
C VAL A 360 -24.49 -22.72 -28.34
N GLN A 361 -24.80 -21.47 -28.07
CA GLN A 361 -25.83 -20.68 -28.76
C GLN A 361 -25.20 -19.46 -29.42
N LEU A 362 -25.63 -19.13 -30.62
CA LEU A 362 -25.35 -17.89 -31.34
C LEU A 362 -26.59 -17.01 -31.31
N PHE A 363 -26.43 -15.73 -31.12
CA PHE A 363 -27.44 -14.73 -31.40
C PHE A 363 -26.89 -13.69 -32.39
N ASP A 364 -27.58 -13.52 -33.54
CA ASP A 364 -27.18 -12.61 -34.62
C ASP A 364 -27.91 -11.25 -34.57
N GLY A 365 -28.71 -11.01 -33.53
CA GLY A 365 -29.57 -9.84 -33.37
C GLY A 365 -31.02 -10.08 -33.77
N THR A 366 -31.34 -11.20 -34.39
CA THR A 366 -32.68 -11.58 -34.85
C THR A 366 -33.11 -12.96 -34.41
N THR A 367 -32.22 -13.94 -34.52
CA THR A 367 -32.51 -15.36 -34.27
C THR A 367 -31.47 -16.00 -33.34
N PHE A 368 -31.95 -16.97 -32.56
CA PHE A 368 -31.08 -17.86 -31.77
C PHE A 368 -30.78 -19.12 -32.56
N GLN A 369 -29.53 -19.49 -32.69
CA GLN A 369 -29.09 -20.68 -33.42
C GLN A 369 -28.25 -21.56 -32.52
N LYS A 370 -28.72 -22.79 -32.28
CA LYS A 370 -27.93 -23.81 -31.61
C LYS A 370 -26.88 -24.36 -32.56
N PHE A 371 -25.61 -24.33 -32.13
CA PHE A 371 -24.55 -24.92 -32.93
C PHE A 371 -24.55 -26.45 -32.83
N HIS A 372 -24.62 -27.10 -33.98
CA HIS A 372 -24.44 -28.54 -34.14
C HIS A 372 -23.22 -28.76 -35.03
N PRO A 373 -22.10 -29.30 -34.52
CA PRO A 373 -20.98 -29.63 -35.39
C PRO A 373 -21.43 -30.62 -36.43
N LYS A 374 -21.20 -30.32 -37.71
CA LYS A 374 -21.43 -31.30 -38.77
C LYS A 374 -20.52 -32.47 -38.49
N THR A 375 -21.08 -33.65 -38.33
CA THR A 375 -20.33 -34.91 -38.34
C THR A 375 -19.68 -35.03 -39.71
N ILE A 376 -18.37 -34.82 -39.77
CA ILE A 376 -17.59 -35.12 -40.97
C ILE A 376 -17.46 -36.64 -40.96
N TYR A 377 -18.25 -37.32 -41.83
CA TYR A 377 -18.07 -38.71 -42.15
C TYR A 377 -16.92 -38.84 -43.16
#